data_f83f47e8c318d3712d89ed9139b775c4
#
_entry.id   f83f47e8c318d3712d89ed9139b775c4
#
_cell.length_a   1.000
_cell.length_b   1.000
_cell.length_c   1.000
_cell.angle_alpha   90.00
_cell.angle_beta   90.00
_cell.angle_gamma   90.00
#
_symmetry.space_group_name_H-M   'P 1'
#
loop_
_entity.id
_entity.type
_entity.pdbx_description
1 polymer ?
#
loop_
_entity_poly.entity_id
_entity_poly.type
_entity_poly.pdbx_seq_one_letter_code
_entity_poly.pdbx_strand_id
1 'polypeptide(L)' 'MTIKEIELKKILTESFPEADIKIDDLAGDDNHFSLTIISSKFKGISRIDQHKMIYDALGSKMGNELHALSIKTQIP' A
#
# COMPACT_ATOMS: atom_id res chain seq x y z
N MET A 1 -7.25 -4.14 16.60
CA MET A 1 -8.06 -3.42 15.60
C MET A 1 -7.42 -3.51 14.25
N THR A 2 -8.24 -3.59 13.22
CA THR A 2 -7.78 -3.65 11.84
C THR A 2 -7.83 -2.27 11.20
N ILE A 3 -6.96 -2.03 10.22
CA ILE A 3 -7.01 -0.80 9.44
C ILE A 3 -8.11 -0.94 8.38
N LYS A 4 -8.86 0.12 8.17
CA LYS A 4 -9.90 0.14 7.15
C LYS A 4 -9.29 0.48 5.78
N GLU A 5 -9.92 -0.01 4.71
CA GLU A 5 -9.49 0.28 3.35
C GLU A 5 -9.36 1.78 3.10
N ILE A 6 -10.33 2.56 3.57
CA ILE A 6 -10.33 4.01 3.37
C ILE A 6 -9.16 4.68 4.07
N GLU A 7 -8.81 4.21 5.25
CA GLU A 7 -7.67 4.72 6.01
C GLU A 7 -6.34 4.35 5.33
N LEU A 8 -6.23 3.11 4.86
CA LEU A 8 -5.07 2.64 4.13
C LEU A 8 -4.84 3.48 2.87
N LYS A 9 -5.90 3.73 2.11
CA LYS A 9 -5.83 4.55 0.90
C LYS A 9 -5.42 5.98 1.22
N LYS A 10 -5.93 6.53 2.31
CA LYS A 10 -5.59 7.89 2.73
C LYS A 10 -4.11 8.03 3.04
N ILE A 11 -3.56 7.08 3.81
CA ILE A 11 -2.14 7.09 4.16
C ILE A 11 -1.27 7.03 2.91
N LEU A 12 -1.61 6.14 1.99
CA LEU A 12 -0.84 5.96 0.77
C LEU A 12 -0.98 7.15 -0.18
N THR A 13 -2.16 7.77 -0.24
CA THR A 13 -2.38 8.96 -1.05
C THR A 13 -1.56 10.14 -0.54
N GLU A 14 -1.40 10.26 0.76
CA GLU A 14 -0.56 11.31 1.35
C GLU A 14 0.91 11.12 1.00
N SER A 15 1.37 9.88 0.95
CA SER A 15 2.76 9.55 0.61
C SER A 15 3.02 9.57 -0.90
N PHE A 16 2.03 9.22 -1.69
CA PHE A 16 2.13 9.15 -3.14
C PHE A 16 0.96 9.91 -3.77
N PRO A 17 0.95 11.25 -3.68
CA PRO A 17 -0.23 12.04 -4.12
C PRO A 17 -0.52 11.94 -5.61
N GLU A 18 0.49 11.65 -6.44
CA GLU A 18 0.33 11.51 -7.88
C GLU A 18 -0.02 10.08 -8.31
N ALA A 19 -0.01 9.13 -7.38
CA ALA A 19 -0.17 7.72 -7.70
C ALA A 19 -1.61 7.34 -7.94
N ASP A 20 -1.77 6.30 -8.76
CA ASP A 20 -3.05 5.63 -8.94
C ASP A 20 -3.04 4.43 -7.98
N ILE A 21 -3.93 4.44 -7.00
CA ILE A 21 -3.94 3.47 -5.92
C ILE A 21 -5.23 2.66 -5.96
N LYS A 22 -5.08 1.34 -6.03
CA LYS A 22 -6.20 0.42 -6.00
C LYS A 22 -6.03 -0.56 -4.85
N ILE A 23 -7.07 -0.71 -4.04
CA ILE A 23 -7.06 -1.58 -2.87
C ILE A 23 -8.27 -2.51 -2.95
N ASP A 24 -8.01 -3.81 -2.80
CA ASP A 24 -9.05 -4.82 -2.72
C ASP A 24 -8.97 -5.52 -1.37
N ASP A 25 -10.09 -5.65 -0.69
CA ASP A 25 -10.19 -6.40 0.57
C ASP A 25 -10.52 -7.85 0.22
N LEU A 26 -9.50 -8.70 0.20
CA LEU A 26 -9.61 -10.05 -0.33
C LEU A 26 -10.53 -10.95 0.49
N ALA A 27 -10.57 -10.74 1.80
CA ALA A 27 -11.34 -11.62 2.69
C ALA A 27 -12.58 -10.93 3.27
N GLY A 28 -12.76 -9.65 3.01
CA GLY A 28 -13.87 -8.90 3.58
C GLY A 28 -13.76 -8.66 5.08
N ASP A 29 -12.57 -8.81 5.65
CA ASP A 29 -12.35 -8.73 7.10
C ASP A 29 -11.43 -7.58 7.52
N ASP A 30 -11.06 -6.69 6.61
CA ASP A 30 -10.14 -5.57 6.83
C ASP A 30 -8.74 -6.01 7.27
N ASN A 31 -8.35 -7.27 7.04
CA ASN A 31 -7.04 -7.80 7.39
C ASN A 31 -6.20 -8.23 6.20
N HIS A 32 -6.85 -8.61 5.11
CA HIS A 32 -6.19 -9.18 3.94
C HIS A 32 -6.47 -8.30 2.74
N PHE A 33 -5.50 -7.46 2.36
CA PHE A 33 -5.66 -6.52 1.24
C PHE A 33 -4.75 -6.86 0.08
N SER A 34 -5.23 -6.58 -1.12
CA SER A 34 -4.41 -6.55 -2.32
C SER A 34 -4.26 -5.09 -2.74
N LEU A 35 -3.02 -4.62 -2.80
CA LEU A 35 -2.70 -3.22 -3.08
C LEU A 35 -1.97 -3.11 -4.41
N THR A 36 -2.46 -2.25 -5.29
CA THR A 36 -1.76 -1.90 -6.52
C THR A 36 -1.51 -0.41 -6.53
N ILE A 37 -0.25 -0.02 -6.65
CA ILE A 37 0.15 1.38 -6.74
C ILE A 37 0.91 1.62 -8.04
N ILE A 38 0.43 2.57 -8.83
CA ILE A 38 1.07 2.99 -10.06
C ILE A 38 1.59 4.40 -9.84
N SER A 39 2.92 4.55 -9.83
CA SER A 39 3.54 5.82 -9.48
C SER A 39 4.81 6.05 -10.27
N SER A 40 4.99 7.28 -10.75
CA SER A 40 6.22 7.69 -11.40
C SER A 40 7.42 7.69 -10.44
N LYS A 41 7.17 7.73 -9.14
CA LYS A 41 8.23 7.66 -8.12
C LYS A 41 8.97 6.33 -8.12
N PHE A 42 8.38 5.30 -8.68
CA PHE A 42 9.01 3.97 -8.75
C PHE A 42 9.96 3.81 -9.91
N LYS A 43 10.03 4.78 -10.80
CA LYS A 43 10.89 4.71 -11.98
C LYS A 43 12.36 4.65 -11.56
N GLY A 44 13.06 3.63 -12.04
CA GLY A 44 14.48 3.44 -11.73
C GLY A 44 14.74 2.86 -10.35
N ILE A 45 13.70 2.43 -9.63
CA ILE A 45 13.81 1.87 -8.28
C ILE A 45 13.52 0.37 -8.35
N SER A 46 14.34 -0.43 -7.67
CA SER A 46 14.13 -1.89 -7.63
C SER A 46 12.80 -2.22 -6.95
N ARG A 47 12.25 -3.40 -7.28
CA ARG A 47 10.98 -3.84 -6.69
C ARG A 47 11.05 -3.90 -5.17
N ILE A 48 12.16 -4.37 -4.63
CA ILE A 48 12.35 -4.46 -3.17
C ILE A 48 12.28 -3.07 -2.56
N ASP A 49 12.96 -2.10 -3.16
CA ASP A 49 12.95 -0.73 -2.65
C ASP A 49 11.60 -0.06 -2.83
N GLN A 50 10.88 -0.37 -3.91
CA GLN A 50 9.50 0.12 -4.10
C GLN A 50 8.60 -0.36 -2.96
N HIS A 51 8.69 -1.64 -2.60
CA HIS A 51 7.92 -2.19 -1.49
C HIS A 51 8.30 -1.55 -0.16
N LYS A 52 9.57 -1.28 0.06
CA LYS A 52 10.03 -0.58 1.27
C LYS A 52 9.42 0.81 1.38
N MET A 53 9.30 1.52 0.29
CA MET A 53 8.66 2.84 0.28
C MET A 53 7.23 2.75 0.80
N ILE A 54 6.51 1.71 0.42
CA ILE A 54 5.14 1.50 0.86
C ILE A 54 5.09 1.14 2.35
N TYR A 55 5.96 0.24 2.81
CA TYR A 55 6.01 -0.12 4.22
C TYR A 55 6.38 1.06 5.09
N ASP A 56 7.31 1.90 4.64
CA ASP A 56 7.68 3.12 5.35
C ASP A 56 6.50 4.08 5.46
N ALA A 57 5.71 4.21 4.41
CA ALA A 57 4.52 5.05 4.43
C ALA A 57 3.47 4.55 5.42
N LEU A 58 3.32 3.24 5.53
CA LEU A 58 2.37 2.63 6.46
C LEU A 58 2.87 2.62 7.90
N GLY A 59 4.19 2.66 8.08
CA GLY A 59 4.79 2.73 9.41
C GLY A 59 4.42 1.54 10.29
N SER A 60 4.11 1.81 11.55
CA SER A 60 3.79 0.76 12.53
C SER A 60 2.49 0.00 12.25
N LYS A 61 1.65 0.51 11.36
CA LYS A 61 0.37 -0.12 11.07
C LYS A 61 0.53 -1.49 10.42
N MET A 62 1.61 -1.71 9.68
CA MET A 62 1.88 -3.02 9.07
C MET A 62 2.00 -4.14 10.11
N GLY A 63 2.67 -3.88 11.22
CA GLY A 63 2.90 -4.91 12.23
C GLY A 63 1.73 -5.17 13.14
N ASN A 64 0.87 -4.17 13.35
CA ASN A 64 -0.17 -4.23 14.37
C ASN A 64 -1.58 -4.34 13.81
N GLU A 65 -1.84 -3.76 12.66
CA GLU A 65 -3.19 -3.61 12.13
C GLU A 65 -3.43 -4.36 10.82
N LEU A 66 -2.37 -4.74 10.12
CA LEU A 66 -2.48 -5.51 8.88
C LEU A 66 -1.81 -6.87 9.06
N HIS A 67 -2.54 -7.94 8.79
CA HIS A 67 -2.02 -9.30 8.88
C HIS A 67 -1.43 -9.79 7.56
N ALA A 68 -2.00 -9.36 6.46
CA ALA A 68 -1.52 -9.75 5.15
C ALA A 68 -1.78 -8.62 4.15
N LEU A 69 -0.74 -8.24 3.43
CA LEU A 69 -0.84 -7.22 2.39
C LEU A 69 -0.08 -7.72 1.17
N SER A 70 -0.82 -7.91 0.08
CA SER A 70 -0.22 -8.25 -1.21
C SER A 70 0.02 -6.93 -1.95
N ILE A 71 1.27 -6.67 -2.31
CA ILE A 71 1.66 -5.39 -2.92
C ILE A 71 2.11 -5.59 -4.35
N LYS A 72 1.56 -4.78 -5.24
CA LYS A 72 1.98 -4.71 -6.63
C LYS A 72 2.31 -3.27 -6.96
N THR A 73 3.50 -3.03 -7.47
CA THR A 73 3.95 -1.70 -7.85
C THR A 73 4.17 -1.64 -9.35
N GLN A 74 3.81 -0.52 -9.95
CA GLN A 74 3.94 -0.30 -11.39
C GLN A 74 4.37 1.13 -11.68
N ILE A 75 4.95 1.32 -12.87
CA ILE A 75 5.27 2.63 -13.42
C ILE A 75 4.19 2.97 -14.45
N PRO A 76 3.71 4.20 -14.49
CA PRO A 76 2.68 4.62 -15.46
C PRO A 76 3.11 4.41 -16.89
#